data_b3899308500eda2115dfe88026c6275e
#
_entry.id   b3899308500eda2115dfe88026c6275e
#
_cell.length_a   1.000
_cell.length_b   1.000
_cell.length_c   1.000
_cell.angle_alpha   90.00
_cell.angle_beta   90.00
_cell.angle_gamma   90.00
#
_symmetry.space_group_name_H-M   'P 1'
#
loop_
_entity.id
_entity.type
_entity.pdbx_description
1 polymer ?
#
loop_
_entity_poly.entity_id
_entity_poly.type
_entity_poly.pdbx_seq_one_letter_code
_entity_poly.pdbx_strand_id
1 'polypeptide(L)'
;VAICRLKRVAGDLKSDFKEYLPPIPKQKNGKKIACIGAGCASLTVANDLLPLGYEIDIFESLPKMGGLIRSNIPKFRLPPEVIDEEFDVIVEQGTNLYLNHPIESMKNLLEQDYDAVFVGTGAPKGRELDLPGRYETDQVFVGIAWLESVAFEHIDSVGERVLIIGGGNTAMDCCR
;
A
#
# COMPACT_ATOMS: atom_id res chain seq x y z
N VAL A 1 -4.37 -20.26 21.81
CA VAL A 1 -5.09 -20.40 20.54
C VAL A 1 -4.29 -19.70 19.44
N ALA A 2 -4.11 -20.38 18.28
CA ALA A 2 -3.32 -19.87 17.14
C ALA A 2 -4.17 -18.92 16.25
N ILE A 3 -4.58 -17.78 16.80
CA ILE A 3 -5.50 -16.84 16.14
C ILE A 3 -5.01 -16.41 14.76
N CYS A 4 -3.71 -16.08 14.61
CA CYS A 4 -3.16 -15.67 13.32
C CYS A 4 -3.29 -16.76 12.26
N ARG A 5 -3.09 -18.03 12.62
CA ARG A 5 -3.26 -19.14 11.69
C ARG A 5 -4.71 -19.37 11.32
N LEU A 6 -5.63 -19.23 12.29
CA LEU A 6 -7.07 -19.33 12.02
C LEU A 6 -7.55 -18.20 11.10
N LYS A 7 -7.09 -16.97 11.29
CA LYS A 7 -7.37 -15.86 10.37
C LYS A 7 -6.85 -16.14 8.96
N ARG A 8 -5.65 -16.72 8.84
CA ARG A 8 -5.10 -17.11 7.54
C ARG A 8 -5.97 -18.15 6.85
N VAL A 9 -6.38 -19.21 7.57
CA VAL A 9 -7.27 -20.24 7.04
C VAL A 9 -8.61 -19.65 6.60
N ALA A 10 -9.19 -18.72 7.39
CA ALA A 10 -10.43 -18.06 7.03
C ALA A 10 -10.28 -17.20 5.76
N GLY A 11 -9.15 -16.52 5.61
CA GLY A 11 -8.85 -15.74 4.40
C GLY A 11 -8.64 -16.62 3.17
N ASP A 12 -7.90 -17.73 3.31
CA ASP A 12 -7.58 -18.62 2.19
C ASP A 12 -8.80 -19.44 1.72
N LEU A 13 -9.78 -19.67 2.60
CA LEU A 13 -10.99 -20.46 2.31
C LEU A 13 -12.25 -19.60 2.19
N LYS A 14 -12.13 -18.29 2.08
CA LYS A 14 -13.27 -17.41 1.87
C LYS A 14 -13.98 -17.77 0.54
N SER A 15 -15.29 -17.73 0.56
CA SER A 15 -16.11 -17.74 -0.65
C SER A 15 -16.22 -16.34 -1.24
N ASP A 16 -16.92 -16.19 -2.37
CA ASP A 16 -17.28 -14.87 -2.88
C ASP A 16 -18.07 -14.12 -1.79
N PHE A 17 -17.53 -12.98 -1.37
CA PHE A 17 -18.09 -12.16 -0.30
C PHE A 17 -18.73 -10.86 -0.82
N LYS A 18 -18.70 -10.62 -2.13
CA LYS A 18 -19.22 -9.38 -2.74
C LYS A 18 -20.68 -9.14 -2.39
N GLU A 19 -21.48 -10.20 -2.24
CA GLU A 19 -22.88 -10.12 -1.85
C GLU A 19 -23.12 -9.58 -0.42
N TYR A 20 -22.10 -9.66 0.45
CA TYR A 20 -22.16 -9.17 1.83
C TYR A 20 -21.66 -7.73 1.99
N LEU A 21 -21.14 -7.14 0.92
CA LEU A 21 -20.69 -5.75 0.97
C LEU A 21 -21.89 -4.80 1.08
N PRO A 22 -21.74 -3.70 1.83
CA PRO A 22 -22.77 -2.69 1.88
C PRO A 22 -23.10 -2.15 0.48
N PRO A 23 -24.39 -1.99 0.13
CA PRO A 23 -24.78 -1.49 -1.18
C PRO A 23 -24.34 -0.03 -1.35
N ILE A 24 -23.80 0.27 -2.52
CA ILE A 24 -23.45 1.65 -2.87
C ILE A 24 -24.69 2.39 -3.35
N PRO A 25 -25.05 3.53 -2.75
CA PRO A 25 -26.25 4.28 -3.14
C PRO A 25 -26.11 4.82 -4.56
N LYS A 26 -27.18 4.73 -5.35
CA LYS A 26 -27.24 5.30 -6.70
C LYS A 26 -27.14 6.84 -6.67
N GLN A 27 -27.77 7.45 -5.67
CA GLN A 27 -27.67 8.91 -5.46
C GLN A 27 -26.52 9.21 -4.51
N LYS A 28 -25.53 9.92 -4.99
CA LYS A 28 -24.41 10.39 -4.17
C LYS A 28 -24.87 11.51 -3.23
N ASN A 29 -24.14 11.70 -2.13
CA ASN A 29 -24.42 12.74 -1.14
C ASN A 29 -23.90 14.12 -1.53
N GLY A 30 -23.23 14.25 -2.69
CA GLY A 30 -22.65 15.48 -3.20
C GLY A 30 -21.33 15.89 -2.55
N LYS A 31 -20.72 14.98 -1.76
CA LYS A 31 -19.44 15.21 -1.09
C LYS A 31 -18.33 14.43 -1.78
N LYS A 32 -17.17 15.09 -1.96
CA LYS A 32 -16.01 14.54 -2.65
C LYS A 32 -14.77 14.55 -1.76
N ILE A 33 -14.11 13.40 -1.66
CA ILE A 33 -12.93 13.21 -0.80
C ILE A 33 -11.73 12.85 -1.68
N ALA A 34 -10.62 13.54 -1.49
CA ALA A 34 -9.33 13.14 -2.05
C ALA A 34 -8.54 12.34 -1.01
N CYS A 35 -7.99 11.19 -1.41
CA CYS A 35 -7.07 10.40 -0.62
C CYS A 35 -5.68 10.41 -1.27
N ILE A 36 -4.63 10.71 -0.50
CA ILE A 36 -3.24 10.71 -0.97
C ILE A 36 -2.56 9.43 -0.50
N GLY A 37 -2.12 8.63 -1.47
CA GLY A 37 -1.59 7.27 -1.29
C GLY A 37 -2.68 6.20 -1.36
N ALA A 38 -2.44 5.12 -2.11
CA ALA A 38 -3.34 3.97 -2.25
C ALA A 38 -2.90 2.79 -1.36
N GLY A 39 -2.48 3.08 -0.14
CA GLY A 39 -2.22 2.07 0.89
C GLY A 39 -3.50 1.65 1.62
N CYS A 40 -3.38 0.73 2.57
CA CYS A 40 -4.49 0.19 3.35
C CYS A 40 -5.36 1.29 4.00
N ALA A 41 -4.75 2.38 4.47
CA ALA A 41 -5.48 3.46 5.16
C ALA A 41 -6.49 4.14 4.24
N SER A 42 -6.05 4.58 3.04
CA SER A 42 -6.93 5.24 2.07
C SER A 42 -7.99 4.29 1.52
N LEU A 43 -7.62 3.04 1.28
CA LEU A 43 -8.57 2.02 0.80
C LEU A 43 -9.63 1.71 1.86
N THR A 44 -9.27 1.71 3.16
CA THR A 44 -10.26 1.59 4.24
C THR A 44 -11.21 2.79 4.25
N VAL A 45 -10.68 4.02 4.11
CA VAL A 45 -11.51 5.23 4.02
C VAL A 45 -12.48 5.13 2.84
N ALA A 46 -12.01 4.68 1.67
CA ALA A 46 -12.88 4.48 0.51
C ALA A 46 -13.98 3.45 0.80
N ASN A 47 -13.59 2.27 1.32
CA ASN A 47 -14.54 1.21 1.67
C ASN A 47 -15.64 1.68 2.64
N ASP A 48 -15.30 2.51 3.61
CA ASP A 48 -16.25 2.97 4.63
C ASP A 48 -17.13 4.14 4.14
N LEU A 49 -16.62 5.00 3.25
CA LEU A 49 -17.33 6.19 2.80
C LEU A 49 -18.16 5.98 1.52
N LEU A 50 -17.78 5.07 0.64
CA LEU A 50 -18.54 4.77 -0.57
C LEU A 50 -20.01 4.37 -0.28
N PRO A 51 -20.30 3.49 0.71
CA PRO A 51 -21.68 3.14 1.07
C PRO A 51 -22.49 4.31 1.64
N LEU A 52 -21.83 5.38 2.10
CA LEU A 52 -22.44 6.61 2.57
C LEU A 52 -22.69 7.64 1.45
N GLY A 53 -22.33 7.27 0.20
CA GLY A 53 -22.60 8.08 -0.98
C GLY A 53 -21.52 9.10 -1.31
N TYR A 54 -20.37 9.08 -0.66
CA TYR A 54 -19.24 9.95 -1.01
C TYR A 54 -18.65 9.56 -2.36
N GLU A 55 -18.10 10.54 -3.06
CA GLU A 55 -17.21 10.33 -4.20
C GLU A 55 -15.76 10.30 -3.70
N ILE A 56 -15.00 9.29 -4.11
CA ILE A 56 -13.64 9.10 -3.61
C ILE A 56 -12.65 9.07 -4.78
N ASP A 57 -11.70 9.99 -4.73
CA ASP A 57 -10.54 10.02 -5.61
C ASP A 57 -9.29 9.61 -4.81
N ILE A 58 -8.56 8.61 -5.28
CA ILE A 58 -7.29 8.16 -4.66
C ILE A 58 -6.15 8.45 -5.62
N PHE A 59 -5.14 9.17 -5.14
CA PHE A 59 -3.92 9.51 -5.87
C PHE A 59 -2.75 8.70 -5.34
N GLU A 60 -2.10 7.92 -6.21
CA GLU A 60 -0.96 7.08 -5.87
C GLU A 60 0.24 7.41 -6.77
N SER A 61 1.38 7.64 -6.13
CA SER A 61 2.64 7.93 -6.83
C SER A 61 3.24 6.73 -7.55
N LEU A 62 2.95 5.52 -7.04
CA LEU A 62 3.46 4.26 -7.58
C LEU A 62 2.55 3.73 -8.72
N PRO A 63 3.08 2.79 -9.54
CA PRO A 63 2.31 2.20 -10.63
C PRO A 63 1.24 1.19 -10.16
N LYS A 64 1.22 0.85 -8.88
CA LYS A 64 0.25 -0.09 -8.29
C LYS A 64 -0.18 0.35 -6.90
N MET A 65 -1.45 0.14 -6.59
CA MET A 65 -1.99 0.31 -5.24
C MET A 65 -1.49 -0.77 -4.29
N GLY A 66 -1.59 -0.54 -2.98
CA GLY A 66 -1.25 -1.52 -1.94
C GLY A 66 -0.29 -0.97 -0.89
N GLY A 67 0.43 0.12 -1.19
CA GLY A 67 1.40 0.71 -0.25
C GLY A 67 2.42 -0.33 0.25
N LEU A 68 2.80 -0.24 1.52
CA LEU A 68 3.84 -1.10 2.10
C LEU A 68 3.52 -2.59 2.10
N ILE A 69 2.26 -3.02 2.07
CA ILE A 69 1.96 -4.46 1.98
C ILE A 69 2.32 -5.03 0.61
N ARG A 70 2.30 -4.22 -0.44
CA ARG A 70 2.76 -4.61 -1.77
C ARG A 70 4.26 -4.44 -1.93
N SER A 71 4.80 -3.31 -1.50
CA SER A 71 6.19 -2.96 -1.76
C SER A 71 7.18 -3.60 -0.78
N ASN A 72 6.75 -4.00 0.43
CA ASN A 72 7.66 -4.43 1.48
C ASN A 72 7.35 -5.81 2.09
N ILE A 73 6.22 -6.43 1.77
CA ILE A 73 5.96 -7.82 2.14
C ILE A 73 6.32 -8.72 0.95
N PRO A 74 7.30 -9.61 1.08
CA PRO A 74 7.72 -10.48 -0.03
C PRO A 74 6.60 -11.34 -0.58
N LYS A 75 6.62 -11.58 -1.89
CA LYS A 75 5.59 -12.34 -2.64
C LYS A 75 5.34 -13.75 -2.05
N PHE A 76 6.37 -14.37 -1.45
CA PHE A 76 6.22 -15.70 -0.80
C PHE A 76 5.44 -15.66 0.51
N ARG A 77 5.29 -14.47 1.14
CA ARG A 77 4.46 -14.28 2.35
C ARG A 77 3.07 -13.78 2.01
N LEU A 78 2.97 -12.86 1.07
CA LEU A 78 1.71 -12.29 0.60
C LEU A 78 1.75 -12.18 -0.92
N PRO A 79 1.14 -13.13 -1.63
CA PRO A 79 1.07 -13.11 -3.09
C PRO A 79 0.37 -11.85 -3.60
N PRO A 80 0.86 -11.23 -4.69
CA PRO A 80 0.26 -10.03 -5.28
C PRO A 80 -1.21 -10.20 -5.63
N GLU A 81 -1.61 -11.39 -6.06
CA GLU A 81 -2.98 -11.73 -6.45
C GLU A 81 -3.96 -11.55 -5.29
N VAL A 82 -3.53 -11.88 -4.07
CA VAL A 82 -4.36 -11.69 -2.86
C VAL A 82 -4.56 -10.20 -2.57
N ILE A 83 -3.53 -9.38 -2.80
CA ILE A 83 -3.64 -7.93 -2.64
C ILE A 83 -4.57 -7.34 -3.71
N ASP A 84 -4.43 -7.79 -4.95
CA ASP A 84 -5.26 -7.35 -6.07
C ASP A 84 -6.72 -7.71 -5.80
N GLU A 85 -7.03 -8.96 -5.45
CA GLU A 85 -8.38 -9.42 -5.12
C GLU A 85 -9.07 -8.57 -4.04
N GLU A 86 -8.38 -8.27 -2.94
CA GLU A 86 -8.94 -7.48 -1.82
C GLU A 86 -9.16 -6.01 -2.19
N PHE A 87 -8.27 -5.44 -2.98
CA PHE A 87 -8.31 -4.01 -3.28
C PHE A 87 -9.17 -3.67 -4.49
N ASP A 88 -9.19 -4.55 -5.50
CA ASP A 88 -10.03 -4.38 -6.68
C ASP A 88 -11.50 -4.33 -6.29
N VAL A 89 -11.92 -5.09 -5.29
CA VAL A 89 -13.29 -5.04 -4.74
C VAL A 89 -13.66 -3.62 -4.28
N ILE A 90 -12.75 -2.90 -3.63
CA ILE A 90 -13.00 -1.54 -3.15
C ILE A 90 -13.05 -0.55 -4.32
N VAL A 91 -12.16 -0.73 -5.29
CA VAL A 91 -12.11 0.13 -6.49
C VAL A 91 -13.36 -0.09 -7.35
N GLU A 92 -13.77 -1.33 -7.56
CA GLU A 92 -14.97 -1.71 -8.32
C GLU A 92 -16.27 -1.13 -7.73
N GLN A 93 -16.29 -0.82 -6.43
CA GLN A 93 -17.42 -0.15 -5.79
C GLN A 93 -17.59 1.33 -6.21
N GLY A 94 -16.66 1.88 -6.98
CA GLY A 94 -16.76 3.23 -7.56
C GLY A 94 -15.74 4.23 -7.05
N THR A 95 -14.58 3.78 -6.61
CA THR A 95 -13.42 4.63 -6.32
C THR A 95 -12.72 5.03 -7.63
N ASN A 96 -12.41 6.31 -7.80
CA ASN A 96 -11.53 6.76 -8.86
C ASN A 96 -10.07 6.61 -8.39
N LEU A 97 -9.30 5.77 -9.06
CA LEU A 97 -7.90 5.50 -8.73
C LEU A 97 -6.98 6.06 -9.80
N TYR A 98 -6.09 6.97 -9.39
CA TYR A 98 -5.08 7.61 -10.24
C TYR A 98 -3.69 7.11 -9.84
N LEU A 99 -3.17 6.15 -10.58
CA LEU A 99 -1.82 5.61 -10.42
C LEU A 99 -0.78 6.47 -11.15
N ASN A 100 0.50 6.38 -10.75
CA ASN A 100 1.58 7.22 -11.26
C ASN A 100 1.26 8.73 -11.16
N HIS A 101 0.51 9.10 -10.13
CA HIS A 101 0.03 10.46 -9.93
C HIS A 101 0.47 11.01 -8.56
N PRO A 102 1.73 11.44 -8.41
CA PRO A 102 2.21 12.03 -7.17
C PRO A 102 1.54 13.39 -6.91
N ILE A 103 1.13 13.63 -5.69
CA ILE A 103 0.64 14.96 -5.26
C ILE A 103 1.85 15.77 -4.78
N GLU A 104 2.31 16.68 -5.63
CA GLU A 104 3.48 17.50 -5.36
C GLU A 104 3.17 18.70 -4.44
N SER A 105 1.93 19.17 -4.44
CA SER A 105 1.51 20.33 -3.68
C SER A 105 0.17 20.12 -3.01
N MET A 106 0.19 20.03 -1.68
CA MET A 106 -1.04 20.01 -0.88
C MET A 106 -1.87 21.28 -1.07
N LYS A 107 -1.22 22.43 -1.22
CA LYS A 107 -1.92 23.70 -1.47
C LYS A 107 -2.77 23.62 -2.73
N ASN A 108 -2.19 23.15 -3.83
CA ASN A 108 -2.91 23.04 -5.10
C ASN A 108 -4.07 22.04 -5.02
N LEU A 109 -3.91 20.97 -4.24
CA LEU A 109 -4.98 20.00 -4.03
C LEU A 109 -6.12 20.59 -3.19
N LEU A 110 -5.81 21.37 -2.15
CA LEU A 110 -6.80 22.04 -1.30
C LEU A 110 -7.53 23.19 -1.99
N GLU A 111 -7.01 23.70 -3.11
CA GLU A 111 -7.68 24.69 -3.96
C GLU A 111 -8.67 24.04 -4.95
N GLN A 112 -8.68 22.70 -5.05
CA GLN A 112 -9.65 21.96 -5.86
C GLN A 112 -10.95 21.73 -5.09
N ASP A 113 -11.98 21.28 -5.80
CA ASP A 113 -13.34 21.10 -5.27
C ASP A 113 -13.49 19.78 -4.50
N TYR A 114 -12.69 19.62 -3.42
CA TYR A 114 -12.81 18.53 -2.45
C TYR A 114 -13.34 19.05 -1.13
N ASP A 115 -14.31 18.32 -0.55
CA ASP A 115 -14.83 18.62 0.78
C ASP A 115 -13.83 18.26 1.88
N ALA A 116 -12.98 17.25 1.65
CA ALA A 116 -11.91 16.89 2.55
C ALA A 116 -10.76 16.18 1.81
N VAL A 117 -9.59 16.21 2.43
CA VAL A 117 -8.38 15.51 1.96
C VAL A 117 -7.89 14.58 3.05
N PHE A 118 -7.77 13.29 2.73
CA PHE A 118 -7.18 12.30 3.61
C PHE A 118 -5.73 12.02 3.20
N VAL A 119 -4.79 12.19 4.14
CA VAL A 119 -3.35 11.96 3.91
C VAL A 119 -2.98 10.57 4.40
N GLY A 120 -2.94 9.61 3.48
CA GLY A 120 -2.64 8.20 3.71
C GLY A 120 -1.30 7.75 3.14
N THR A 121 -0.28 8.61 3.12
CA THR A 121 1.02 8.36 2.48
C THR A 121 1.87 7.30 3.18
N GLY A 122 1.52 6.90 4.40
CA GLY A 122 2.27 5.92 5.16
C GLY A 122 3.65 6.39 5.61
N ALA A 123 4.57 5.46 5.82
CA ALA A 123 5.95 5.71 6.27
C ALA A 123 6.97 4.95 5.39
N PRO A 124 7.07 5.26 4.10
CA PRO A 124 7.95 4.54 3.18
C PRO A 124 9.43 4.85 3.38
N LYS A 125 9.76 5.94 4.10
CA LYS A 125 11.16 6.33 4.32
C LYS A 125 11.75 5.57 5.52
N GLY A 126 12.74 4.74 5.26
CA GLY A 126 13.48 4.04 6.30
C GLY A 126 14.41 4.97 7.11
N ARG A 127 14.81 4.49 8.28
CA ARG A 127 15.80 5.19 9.10
C ARG A 127 17.20 4.88 8.60
N GLU A 128 18.00 5.92 8.43
CA GLU A 128 19.43 5.77 8.14
C GLU A 128 20.20 5.40 9.42
N LEU A 129 21.27 4.64 9.21
CA LEU A 129 22.30 4.42 10.23
C LEU A 129 23.52 5.26 9.87
N ASP A 130 24.02 6.02 10.85
CA ASP A 130 25.27 6.74 10.70
C ASP A 130 26.43 5.77 10.93
N LEU A 131 26.96 5.23 9.83
CA LEU A 131 28.04 4.24 9.83
C LEU A 131 29.17 4.73 8.93
N PRO A 132 30.44 4.53 9.32
CA PRO A 132 31.58 4.76 8.43
C PRO A 132 31.41 3.96 7.13
N GLY A 133 31.64 4.60 5.99
CA GLY A 133 31.48 3.97 4.67
C GLY A 133 30.06 3.92 4.11
N ARG A 134 29.03 4.37 4.86
CA ARG A 134 27.62 4.31 4.42
C ARG A 134 27.38 4.98 3.08
N TYR A 135 28.04 6.08 2.81
CA TYR A 135 27.90 6.91 1.62
C TYR A 135 29.07 6.80 0.65
N GLU A 136 30.04 5.92 0.93
CA GLU A 136 31.22 5.71 0.07
C GLU A 136 30.98 4.64 -1.02
N THR A 137 29.84 3.97 -0.94
CA THR A 137 29.44 2.92 -1.88
C THR A 137 27.91 2.92 -2.06
N ASP A 138 27.43 2.48 -3.20
CA ASP A 138 26.04 2.24 -3.54
C ASP A 138 25.53 0.84 -3.13
N GLN A 139 26.39 0.02 -2.51
CA GLN A 139 26.05 -1.33 -2.07
C GLN A 139 25.44 -1.42 -0.65
N VAL A 140 25.20 -0.29 0.00
CA VAL A 140 24.54 -0.23 1.30
C VAL A 140 23.11 0.25 1.14
N PHE A 141 22.16 -0.64 1.38
CA PHE A 141 20.73 -0.39 1.19
C PHE A 141 20.01 -0.23 2.53
N VAL A 142 19.02 0.65 2.57
CA VAL A 142 18.01 0.65 3.64
C VAL A 142 16.99 -0.44 3.33
N GLY A 143 16.71 -1.34 4.27
CA GLY A 143 15.92 -2.55 4.03
C GLY A 143 14.55 -2.30 3.41
N ILE A 144 13.83 -1.24 3.80
CA ILE A 144 12.54 -0.88 3.21
C ILE A 144 12.71 -0.52 1.71
N ALA A 145 13.70 0.31 1.37
CA ALA A 145 13.95 0.70 0.00
C ALA A 145 14.44 -0.48 -0.86
N TRP A 146 15.22 -1.37 -0.26
CA TRP A 146 15.68 -2.58 -0.93
C TRP A 146 14.52 -3.53 -1.25
N LEU A 147 13.62 -3.78 -0.28
CA LEU A 147 12.43 -4.63 -0.50
C LEU A 147 11.51 -4.05 -1.58
N GLU A 148 11.32 -2.73 -1.59
CA GLU A 148 10.55 -2.06 -2.65
C GLU A 148 11.20 -2.24 -4.01
N SER A 149 12.54 -2.09 -4.10
CA SER A 149 13.27 -2.30 -5.35
C SER A 149 13.17 -3.74 -5.85
N VAL A 150 13.15 -4.72 -4.95
CA VAL A 150 12.91 -6.14 -5.31
C VAL A 150 11.45 -6.36 -5.74
N ALA A 151 10.49 -5.78 -5.04
CA ALA A 151 9.07 -5.94 -5.33
C ALA A 151 8.69 -5.40 -6.72
N PHE A 152 9.33 -4.31 -7.14
CA PHE A 152 9.13 -3.69 -8.45
C PHE A 152 10.20 -4.06 -9.50
N GLU A 153 11.03 -5.07 -9.20
CA GLU A 153 11.99 -5.66 -10.15
C GLU A 153 13.08 -4.67 -10.60
N HIS A 154 13.43 -3.70 -9.75
CA HIS A 154 14.54 -2.78 -9.98
C HIS A 154 15.89 -3.40 -9.58
N ILE A 155 15.91 -4.42 -8.72
CA ILE A 155 17.07 -5.20 -8.31
C ILE A 155 16.72 -6.68 -8.50
N ASP A 156 17.57 -7.39 -9.23
CA ASP A 156 17.43 -8.83 -9.55
C ASP A 156 18.58 -9.67 -8.99
N SER A 157 19.65 -9.04 -8.53
CA SER A 157 20.83 -9.72 -8.05
C SER A 157 21.51 -8.97 -6.91
N VAL A 158 22.25 -9.73 -6.11
CA VAL A 158 23.11 -9.23 -5.02
C VAL A 158 24.46 -9.94 -5.06
N GLY A 159 25.47 -9.42 -4.34
CA GLY A 159 26.77 -10.04 -4.26
C GLY A 159 26.75 -11.43 -3.59
N GLU A 160 27.83 -12.18 -3.75
CA GLU A 160 27.98 -13.54 -3.18
C GLU A 160 27.87 -13.58 -1.65
N ARG A 161 28.24 -12.49 -0.99
CA ARG A 161 28.15 -12.34 0.46
C ARG A 161 27.39 -11.09 0.82
N VAL A 162 26.30 -11.26 1.54
CA VAL A 162 25.42 -10.17 1.97
C VAL A 162 25.39 -10.12 3.50
N LEU A 163 25.59 -8.94 4.06
CA LEU A 163 25.43 -8.67 5.47
C LEU A 163 24.11 -7.94 5.72
N ILE A 164 23.27 -8.50 6.59
CA ILE A 164 22.01 -7.88 6.99
C ILE A 164 22.10 -7.44 8.44
N ILE A 165 21.94 -6.15 8.69
CA ILE A 165 21.99 -5.56 10.04
C ILE A 165 20.57 -5.40 10.56
N GLY A 166 20.20 -6.22 11.53
CA GLY A 166 18.89 -6.21 12.17
C GLY A 166 18.33 -7.60 12.45
N GLY A 167 17.31 -7.68 13.30
CA GLY A 167 16.63 -8.91 13.68
C GLY A 167 15.11 -8.80 13.65
N GLY A 168 14.58 -7.70 13.11
CA GLY A 168 13.14 -7.51 12.93
C GLY A 168 12.61 -8.15 11.64
N ASN A 169 11.29 -8.05 11.43
CA ASN A 169 10.63 -8.64 10.26
C ASN A 169 11.24 -8.18 8.94
N THR A 170 11.57 -6.89 8.80
CA THR A 170 12.21 -6.35 7.59
C THR A 170 13.53 -7.05 7.30
N ALA A 171 14.38 -7.25 8.32
CA ALA A 171 15.65 -7.96 8.13
C ALA A 171 15.43 -9.44 7.75
N MET A 172 14.45 -10.09 8.36
CA MET A 172 14.08 -11.47 8.01
C MET A 172 13.54 -11.58 6.58
N ASP A 173 12.78 -10.60 6.13
CA ASP A 173 12.26 -10.55 4.77
C ASP A 173 13.38 -10.27 3.74
N CYS A 174 14.36 -9.41 4.09
CA CYS A 174 15.51 -9.14 3.23
C CYS A 174 16.44 -10.36 3.06
N CYS A 175 16.53 -11.27 4.05
CA CYS A 175 17.46 -12.40 3.99
C CYS A 175 16.87 -13.64 3.29
N ARG A 176 15.64 -13.63 2.89
CA ARG A 176 14.91 -14.76 2.29
C ARG A 176 14.60 -14.55 0.82
#